data_7a3686f7c67ac6d6dfebd83a86a0759a
#
_entry.id   7a3686f7c67ac6d6dfebd83a86a0759a
#
_cell.length_a   1.000
_cell.length_b   1.000
_cell.length_c   1.000
_cell.angle_alpha   90.00
_cell.angle_beta   90.00
_cell.angle_gamma   90.00
#
_symmetry.space_group_name_H-M   'P 1'
#
loop_
_entity.id
_entity.type
_entity.pdbx_description
1 polymer ?
#
loop_
_entity_poly.entity_id
_entity_poly.type
_entity_poly.pdbx_seq_one_letter_code
_entity_poly.pdbx_strand_id
1 'polypeptide(L)'
;MGATVEKMISDLELRFTGGKPSDDFEGAREQLRFWIDNANGALLPQWIMKVNGGQVPPTLIRRLDCLVVKTESPQCEGGCCTYDYIEFPKNPQGEPIVPITLLDDRGVIQMYQGVQTIYRLPSPTMLSVMTNLKNGATTPYFYRIADKLYLFNGVFTSYSRITVMCAFSDTSSLKDDDVYPTVDDLIPSILDEAEKIGRRQFTSTDLQDDGIPKK
;
A
#
# COMPACT_ATOMS: atom_id res chain seq x y z
N MET A 1 -1.90 -12.84 18.19
CA MET A 1 -2.44 -11.49 18.47
C MET A 1 -1.44 -10.51 17.87
N GLY A 2 -1.85 -9.72 16.85
CA GLY A 2 -0.93 -8.78 16.19
C GLY A 2 -0.41 -7.71 17.15
N ALA A 3 0.78 -7.19 16.91
CA ALA A 3 1.30 -6.06 17.67
C ALA A 3 0.52 -4.77 17.33
N THR A 4 0.27 -3.92 18.32
CA THR A 4 -0.31 -2.59 18.07
C THR A 4 0.77 -1.62 17.59
N VAL A 5 0.34 -0.51 16.98
CA VAL A 5 1.24 0.58 16.55
C VAL A 5 2.06 1.07 17.74
N GLU A 6 1.40 1.32 18.88
CA GLU A 6 2.03 1.74 20.15
C GLU A 6 3.13 0.78 20.60
N LYS A 7 2.84 -0.53 20.60
CA LYS A 7 3.81 -1.55 20.98
C LYS A 7 5.04 -1.55 20.08
N MET A 8 4.84 -1.44 18.77
CA MET A 8 5.94 -1.39 17.80
C MET A 8 6.85 -0.19 18.04
N ILE A 9 6.26 0.99 18.29
CA ILE A 9 7.00 2.23 18.59
C ILE A 9 7.78 2.07 19.90
N SER A 10 7.13 1.61 20.96
CA SER A 10 7.77 1.43 22.27
C SER A 10 8.90 0.40 22.23
N ASP A 11 8.72 -0.71 21.52
CA ASP A 11 9.76 -1.73 21.36
C ASP A 11 10.97 -1.17 20.58
N LEU A 12 10.75 -0.32 19.58
CA LEU A 12 11.83 0.33 18.84
C LEU A 12 12.53 1.38 19.68
N GLU A 13 11.80 2.18 20.44
CA GLU A 13 12.35 3.17 21.41
C GLU A 13 13.28 2.49 22.42
N LEU A 14 12.83 1.39 23.03
CA LEU A 14 13.65 0.62 23.98
C LEU A 14 14.96 0.12 23.36
N ARG A 15 14.99 -0.20 22.08
CA ARG A 15 16.22 -0.60 21.38
C ARG A 15 17.22 0.56 21.21
N PHE A 16 16.73 1.78 20.94
CA PHE A 16 17.58 2.97 20.85
C PHE A 16 18.12 3.42 22.21
N THR A 17 17.32 3.30 23.26
CA THR A 17 17.67 3.77 24.62
C THR A 17 18.39 2.72 25.46
N GLY A 18 18.69 1.54 24.89
CA GLY A 18 19.33 0.45 25.61
C GLY A 18 18.45 -0.15 26.71
N GLY A 19 17.13 -0.13 26.53
CA GLY A 19 16.14 -0.75 27.41
C GLY A 19 15.67 0.17 28.54
N LYS A 20 16.00 1.45 28.51
CA LYS A 20 15.49 2.45 29.46
C LYS A 20 14.54 3.39 28.76
N PRO A 21 13.29 3.55 29.24
CA PRO A 21 12.40 4.58 28.71
C PRO A 21 13.06 5.95 28.86
N SER A 22 12.97 6.79 27.82
CA SER A 22 13.53 8.13 27.84
C SER A 22 12.45 9.13 27.44
N ASP A 23 12.19 10.11 28.30
CA ASP A 23 11.23 11.19 28.03
C ASP A 23 11.69 12.09 26.87
N ASP A 24 12.96 12.00 26.46
CA ASP A 24 13.53 12.79 25.37
C ASP A 24 13.06 12.34 23.98
N PHE A 25 12.38 11.19 23.88
CA PHE A 25 11.88 10.64 22.62
C PHE A 25 10.45 11.03 22.24
N GLU A 26 9.73 11.79 23.07
CA GLU A 26 8.34 12.19 22.75
C GLU A 26 8.23 12.94 21.41
N GLY A 27 9.19 13.80 21.08
CA GLY A 27 9.24 14.50 19.80
C GLY A 27 9.65 13.62 18.60
N ALA A 28 10.14 12.39 18.85
CA ALA A 28 10.65 11.47 17.83
C ALA A 28 9.67 10.33 17.50
N ARG A 29 8.50 10.23 18.14
CA ARG A 29 7.55 9.12 17.92
C ARG A 29 7.12 9.01 16.45
N GLU A 30 6.82 10.14 15.80
CA GLU A 30 6.47 10.16 14.39
C GLU A 30 7.63 9.66 13.52
N GLN A 31 8.86 9.94 13.90
CA GLN A 31 10.05 9.47 13.19
C GLN A 31 10.29 7.99 13.42
N LEU A 32 10.09 7.47 14.63
CA LEU A 32 10.13 6.03 14.91
C LEU A 32 9.08 5.29 14.09
N ARG A 33 7.86 5.80 14.04
CA ARG A 33 6.79 5.27 13.20
C ARG A 33 7.18 5.26 11.72
N PHE A 34 7.73 6.35 11.21
CA PHE A 34 8.22 6.45 9.83
C PHE A 34 9.26 5.38 9.50
N TRP A 35 10.20 5.09 10.40
CA TRP A 35 11.20 4.04 10.18
C TRP A 35 10.58 2.64 10.20
N ILE A 36 9.62 2.38 11.09
CA ILE A 36 8.87 1.13 11.13
C ILE A 36 8.10 0.94 9.81
N ASP A 37 7.42 1.97 9.33
CA ASP A 37 6.63 1.93 8.09
C ASP A 37 7.52 1.68 6.87
N ASN A 38 8.68 2.31 6.80
CA ASN A 38 9.66 2.08 5.74
C ASN A 38 10.20 0.63 5.76
N ALA A 39 10.55 0.13 6.94
CA ALA A 39 11.02 -1.23 7.10
C ALA A 39 9.93 -2.26 6.72
N ASN A 40 8.68 -2.04 7.16
CA ASN A 40 7.56 -2.89 6.80
C ASN A 40 7.30 -2.85 5.28
N GLY A 41 7.29 -1.67 4.68
CA GLY A 41 7.11 -1.48 3.24
C GLY A 41 8.15 -2.23 2.40
N ALA A 42 9.38 -2.36 2.90
CA ALA A 42 10.44 -3.10 2.23
C ALA A 42 10.36 -4.62 2.46
N LEU A 43 10.05 -5.06 3.68
CA LEU A 43 10.13 -6.47 4.08
C LEU A 43 8.85 -7.26 3.78
N LEU A 44 7.68 -6.65 3.97
CA LEU A 44 6.40 -7.34 3.82
C LEU A 44 6.15 -7.87 2.40
N PRO A 45 6.40 -7.11 1.31
CA PRO A 45 6.26 -7.64 -0.05
C PRO A 45 7.20 -8.80 -0.32
N GLN A 46 8.44 -8.72 0.18
CA GLN A 46 9.43 -9.80 0.01
C GLN A 46 9.01 -11.07 0.75
N TRP A 47 8.48 -10.94 1.97
CA TRP A 47 7.98 -12.07 2.74
C TRP A 47 6.79 -12.72 2.04
N ILE A 48 5.81 -11.94 1.58
CA ILE A 48 4.65 -12.45 0.84
C ILE A 48 5.11 -13.27 -0.37
N MET A 49 6.09 -12.78 -1.12
CA MET A 49 6.58 -13.47 -2.32
C MET A 49 7.40 -14.71 -2.01
N LYS A 50 8.29 -14.67 -1.01
CA LYS A 50 9.24 -15.75 -0.72
C LYS A 50 8.68 -16.83 0.19
N VAL A 51 7.95 -16.43 1.23
CA VAL A 51 7.49 -17.35 2.27
C VAL A 51 6.08 -17.84 2.00
N ASN A 52 5.19 -16.94 1.59
CA ASN A 52 3.78 -17.25 1.37
C ASN A 52 3.41 -17.51 -0.11
N GLY A 53 4.40 -17.74 -0.97
CA GLY A 53 4.18 -18.06 -2.38
C GLY A 53 3.39 -17.01 -3.16
N GLY A 54 3.47 -15.74 -2.74
CA GLY A 54 2.75 -14.63 -3.32
C GLY A 54 1.28 -14.49 -2.87
N GLN A 55 0.83 -15.32 -1.93
CA GLN A 55 -0.51 -15.20 -1.35
C GLN A 55 -0.50 -14.15 -0.24
N VAL A 56 -1.44 -13.22 -0.30
CA VAL A 56 -1.61 -12.20 0.73
C VAL A 56 -2.30 -12.79 1.95
N PRO A 57 -1.74 -12.64 3.16
CA PRO A 57 -2.40 -13.06 4.40
C PRO A 57 -3.75 -12.38 4.58
N PRO A 58 -4.79 -13.11 5.02
CA PRO A 58 -6.13 -12.53 5.21
C PRO A 58 -6.15 -11.33 6.18
N THR A 59 -5.24 -11.30 7.15
CA THR A 59 -5.10 -10.20 8.13
C THR A 59 -4.73 -8.85 7.51
N LEU A 60 -4.11 -8.86 6.32
CA LEU A 60 -3.72 -7.66 5.59
C LEU A 60 -4.80 -7.20 4.61
N ILE A 61 -5.84 -8.03 4.38
CA ILE A 61 -6.87 -7.73 3.40
C ILE A 61 -7.88 -6.77 4.00
N ARG A 62 -8.06 -5.64 3.34
CA ARG A 62 -9.12 -4.67 3.64
C ARG A 62 -10.09 -4.61 2.48
N ARG A 63 -11.34 -4.40 2.81
CA ARG A 63 -12.43 -4.22 1.86
C ARG A 63 -12.75 -2.73 1.75
N LEU A 64 -12.72 -2.23 0.52
CA LEU A 64 -13.15 -0.89 0.17
C LEU A 64 -14.48 -0.99 -0.56
N ASP A 65 -15.54 -0.51 0.06
CA ASP A 65 -16.87 -0.54 -0.50
C ASP A 65 -17.26 0.79 -1.14
N CYS A 66 -18.21 0.74 -2.05
CA CYS A 66 -18.87 1.91 -2.62
C CYS A 66 -17.93 2.87 -3.38
N LEU A 67 -16.82 2.38 -3.94
CA LEU A 67 -15.97 3.21 -4.78
C LEU A 67 -16.74 3.64 -6.03
N VAL A 68 -16.68 4.93 -6.33
CA VAL A 68 -17.42 5.57 -7.42
C VAL A 68 -16.63 5.46 -8.71
N VAL A 69 -17.29 5.05 -9.79
CA VAL A 69 -16.69 5.06 -11.12
C VAL A 69 -16.66 6.50 -11.63
N LYS A 70 -15.50 6.88 -12.14
CA LYS A 70 -15.23 8.15 -12.84
C LYS A 70 -14.89 7.85 -14.29
N THR A 71 -15.15 8.79 -15.16
CA THR A 71 -14.82 8.70 -16.58
C THR A 71 -13.81 9.77 -16.95
N GLU A 72 -12.74 9.39 -17.60
CA GLU A 72 -11.70 10.29 -18.10
C GLU A 72 -11.71 10.25 -19.64
N SER A 73 -11.71 11.43 -20.26
CA SER A 73 -11.60 11.59 -21.70
C SER A 73 -10.29 12.33 -21.99
N PRO A 74 -9.18 11.62 -22.20
CA PRO A 74 -7.94 12.27 -22.57
C PRO A 74 -8.13 12.98 -23.93
N GLN A 75 -7.68 14.23 -24.00
CA GLN A 75 -7.66 14.99 -25.26
C GLN A 75 -6.59 14.41 -26.18
N CYS A 76 -6.97 13.45 -27.01
CA CYS A 76 -6.12 12.94 -28.07
C CYS A 76 -6.49 13.60 -29.37
N GLU A 77 -5.52 14.12 -30.12
CA GLU A 77 -5.74 14.52 -31.52
C GLU A 77 -6.17 13.28 -32.32
N GLY A 78 -7.45 13.18 -32.63
CA GLY A 78 -7.98 12.15 -33.52
C GLY A 78 -8.94 11.12 -32.96
N GLY A 79 -9.35 11.18 -31.72
CA GLY A 79 -10.37 10.28 -31.18
C GLY A 79 -10.59 10.35 -29.69
N CYS A 80 -11.84 10.47 -29.26
CA CYS A 80 -12.20 10.44 -27.85
C CYS A 80 -12.24 8.98 -27.36
N CYS A 81 -11.14 8.49 -26.80
CA CYS A 81 -11.19 7.29 -25.99
C CYS A 81 -11.62 7.70 -24.56
N THR A 82 -12.78 7.24 -24.13
CA THR A 82 -13.21 7.38 -22.76
C THR A 82 -12.77 6.16 -21.97
N TYR A 83 -12.20 6.40 -20.79
CA TYR A 83 -11.81 5.33 -19.87
C TYR A 83 -12.55 5.49 -18.57
N ASP A 84 -13.21 4.42 -18.14
CA ASP A 84 -13.79 4.35 -16.82
C ASP A 84 -12.72 3.90 -15.81
N TYR A 85 -12.67 4.55 -14.65
CA TYR A 85 -11.71 4.21 -13.62
C TYR A 85 -12.28 4.47 -12.23
N ILE A 86 -11.66 3.89 -11.22
CA ILE A 86 -11.85 4.23 -9.82
C ILE A 86 -10.52 4.67 -9.22
N GLU A 87 -10.58 5.61 -8.28
CA GLU A 87 -9.42 6.05 -7.50
C GLU A 87 -9.45 5.41 -6.11
N PHE A 88 -8.27 5.13 -5.57
CA PHE A 88 -8.16 4.75 -4.17
C PHE A 88 -8.53 5.93 -3.25
N PRO A 89 -9.10 5.65 -2.07
CA PRO A 89 -9.37 6.70 -1.08
C PRO A 89 -8.08 7.39 -0.70
N LYS A 90 -8.20 8.65 -0.27
CA LYS A 90 -7.07 9.46 0.19
C LYS A 90 -6.99 9.44 1.70
N ASN A 91 -5.77 9.50 2.22
CA ASN A 91 -5.49 9.69 3.63
C ASN A 91 -5.83 11.14 4.07
N PRO A 92 -5.79 11.47 5.37
CA PRO A 92 -6.04 12.83 5.85
C PRO A 92 -5.09 13.89 5.28
N GLN A 93 -3.91 13.49 4.81
CA GLN A 93 -2.91 14.34 4.15
C GLN A 93 -3.20 14.57 2.66
N GLY A 94 -4.23 13.90 2.11
CA GLY A 94 -4.64 14.01 0.71
C GLY A 94 -3.91 13.07 -0.24
N GLU A 95 -3.05 12.20 0.25
CA GLU A 95 -2.33 11.20 -0.54
C GLU A 95 -3.18 9.94 -0.75
N PRO A 96 -3.11 9.29 -1.92
CA PRO A 96 -3.88 8.08 -2.17
C PRO A 96 -3.36 6.91 -1.33
N ILE A 97 -4.27 6.21 -0.65
CA ILE A 97 -3.98 4.97 0.07
C ILE A 97 -3.92 3.85 -0.96
N VAL A 98 -2.71 3.53 -1.43
CA VAL A 98 -2.52 2.52 -2.47
C VAL A 98 -2.23 1.14 -1.87
N PRO A 99 -2.73 0.06 -2.51
CA PRO A 99 -2.40 -1.30 -2.10
C PRO A 99 -0.90 -1.58 -2.20
N ILE A 100 -0.44 -2.54 -1.41
CA ILE A 100 0.94 -3.05 -1.46
C ILE A 100 1.29 -3.39 -2.91
N THR A 101 2.44 -2.92 -3.37
CA THR A 101 2.95 -3.27 -4.70
C THR A 101 3.57 -4.66 -4.65
N LEU A 102 2.88 -5.62 -5.24
CA LEU A 102 3.35 -6.99 -5.45
C LEU A 102 3.52 -7.24 -6.94
N LEU A 103 4.25 -8.32 -7.28
CA LEU A 103 4.37 -8.75 -8.67
C LEU A 103 2.97 -8.96 -9.27
N ASP A 104 2.76 -8.52 -10.50
CA ASP A 104 1.49 -8.59 -11.21
C ASP A 104 0.31 -7.89 -10.48
N ASP A 105 0.56 -6.82 -9.74
CA ASP A 105 -0.47 -6.08 -8.98
C ASP A 105 -1.31 -6.93 -8.01
N ARG A 106 -0.75 -8.02 -7.49
CA ARG A 106 -1.45 -8.92 -6.55
C ARG A 106 -1.88 -8.25 -5.24
N GLY A 107 -1.49 -7.01 -5.00
CA GLY A 107 -2.01 -6.19 -3.90
C GLY A 107 -3.51 -5.90 -4.03
N VAL A 108 -4.06 -5.87 -5.26
CA VAL A 108 -5.51 -5.90 -5.52
C VAL A 108 -5.92 -7.35 -5.72
N ILE A 109 -6.66 -7.90 -4.75
CA ILE A 109 -6.97 -9.33 -4.67
C ILE A 109 -8.20 -9.67 -5.48
N GLN A 110 -9.29 -8.90 -5.26
CA GLN A 110 -10.57 -9.10 -5.92
C GLN A 110 -11.29 -7.77 -6.12
N MET A 111 -12.12 -7.71 -7.15
CA MET A 111 -12.98 -6.57 -7.44
C MET A 111 -14.36 -7.04 -7.87
N TYR A 112 -15.39 -6.33 -7.45
CA TYR A 112 -16.78 -6.67 -7.74
C TYR A 112 -17.62 -5.44 -8.06
N GLN A 113 -18.60 -5.64 -8.96
CA GLN A 113 -19.74 -4.76 -9.14
C GLN A 113 -21.01 -5.54 -8.76
N GLY A 114 -21.53 -5.30 -7.56
CA GLY A 114 -22.59 -6.13 -7.01
C GLY A 114 -22.13 -7.58 -6.85
N VAL A 115 -22.73 -8.50 -7.61
CA VAL A 115 -22.36 -9.93 -7.62
C VAL A 115 -21.39 -10.29 -8.75
N GLN A 116 -21.14 -9.37 -9.67
CA GLN A 116 -20.27 -9.61 -10.83
C GLN A 116 -18.81 -9.40 -10.45
N THR A 117 -17.97 -10.40 -10.67
CA THR A 117 -16.52 -10.30 -10.51
C THR A 117 -15.92 -9.54 -11.68
N ILE A 118 -15.04 -8.61 -11.39
CA ILE A 118 -14.21 -7.90 -12.35
C ILE A 118 -12.80 -8.50 -12.29
N TYR A 119 -12.33 -9.06 -13.39
CA TYR A 119 -11.08 -9.82 -13.44
C TYR A 119 -9.89 -8.91 -13.71
N ARG A 120 -8.75 -9.26 -13.14
CA ARG A 120 -7.51 -8.52 -13.36
C ARG A 120 -6.91 -8.86 -14.72
N LEU A 121 -6.44 -7.83 -15.44
CA LEU A 121 -5.59 -7.99 -16.61
C LEU A 121 -4.12 -8.01 -16.18
N PRO A 122 -3.33 -9.00 -16.58
CA PRO A 122 -1.89 -9.02 -16.30
C PRO A 122 -1.13 -7.86 -16.98
N SER A 123 -1.62 -7.41 -18.12
CA SER A 123 -1.04 -6.31 -18.90
C SER A 123 -2.15 -5.64 -19.75
N PRO A 124 -2.08 -4.31 -19.98
CA PRO A 124 -3.02 -3.62 -20.87
C PRO A 124 -3.03 -4.18 -22.29
N THR A 125 -1.89 -4.69 -22.78
CA THR A 125 -1.77 -5.29 -24.11
C THR A 125 -2.59 -6.57 -24.26
N MET A 126 -2.92 -7.25 -23.16
CA MET A 126 -3.76 -8.44 -23.18
C MET A 126 -5.25 -8.13 -23.39
N LEU A 127 -5.67 -6.87 -23.29
CA LEU A 127 -7.07 -6.50 -23.48
C LEU A 127 -7.58 -6.94 -24.88
N SER A 128 -6.81 -6.69 -25.93
CA SER A 128 -7.17 -7.08 -27.31
C SER A 128 -7.27 -8.60 -27.48
N VAL A 129 -6.45 -9.35 -26.77
CA VAL A 129 -6.50 -10.82 -26.78
C VAL A 129 -7.73 -11.32 -26.05
N MET A 130 -7.99 -10.77 -24.86
CA MET A 130 -9.13 -11.17 -24.03
C MET A 130 -10.48 -10.82 -24.66
N THR A 131 -10.58 -9.68 -25.33
CA THR A 131 -11.82 -9.28 -26.03
C THR A 131 -12.14 -10.16 -27.23
N ASN A 132 -11.13 -10.78 -27.87
CA ASN A 132 -11.30 -11.69 -28.98
C ASN A 132 -11.66 -13.13 -28.55
N LEU A 133 -11.57 -13.46 -27.26
CA LEU A 133 -12.04 -14.74 -26.74
C LEU A 133 -13.58 -14.78 -26.74
N LYS A 134 -14.16 -15.97 -26.97
CA LYS A 134 -15.60 -16.19 -27.15
C LYS A 134 -16.51 -15.54 -26.09
N ASN A 135 -16.03 -15.36 -24.86
CA ASN A 135 -16.75 -14.69 -23.77
C ASN A 135 -16.03 -13.42 -23.29
N GLY A 136 -14.92 -13.05 -23.90
CA GLY A 136 -14.07 -11.96 -23.42
C GLY A 136 -14.67 -10.57 -23.63
N ALA A 137 -15.53 -10.41 -24.66
CA ALA A 137 -16.14 -9.12 -24.98
C ALA A 137 -17.14 -8.63 -23.91
N THR A 138 -17.70 -9.53 -23.10
CA THR A 138 -18.68 -9.21 -22.04
C THR A 138 -18.12 -9.36 -20.63
N THR A 139 -16.93 -9.93 -20.50
CA THR A 139 -16.30 -10.12 -19.20
C THR A 139 -15.61 -8.81 -18.76
N PRO A 140 -15.97 -8.25 -17.60
CA PRO A 140 -15.33 -7.02 -17.13
C PRO A 140 -13.93 -7.31 -16.61
N TYR A 141 -13.00 -6.40 -16.92
CA TYR A 141 -11.61 -6.45 -16.50
C TYR A 141 -11.18 -5.14 -15.85
N PHE A 142 -10.14 -5.20 -15.01
CA PHE A 142 -9.44 -4.03 -14.53
C PHE A 142 -7.93 -4.15 -14.72
N TYR A 143 -7.29 -3.00 -14.79
CA TYR A 143 -5.83 -2.87 -14.77
C TYR A 143 -5.43 -1.67 -13.91
N ARG A 144 -4.40 -1.83 -13.10
CA ARG A 144 -3.93 -0.77 -12.21
C ARG A 144 -2.82 0.05 -12.85
N ILE A 145 -2.95 1.37 -12.77
CA ILE A 145 -1.88 2.32 -13.09
C ILE A 145 -1.80 3.31 -11.94
N ALA A 146 -0.71 3.28 -11.20
CA ALA A 146 -0.48 4.11 -10.01
C ALA A 146 -1.61 3.99 -8.97
N ASP A 147 -2.36 5.05 -8.73
CA ASP A 147 -3.48 5.16 -7.80
C ASP A 147 -4.86 4.94 -8.43
N LYS A 148 -4.89 4.61 -9.72
CA LYS A 148 -6.13 4.37 -10.47
C LYS A 148 -6.27 2.91 -10.87
N LEU A 149 -7.52 2.42 -10.87
CA LEU A 149 -7.91 1.12 -11.42
C LEU A 149 -8.80 1.37 -12.63
N TYR A 150 -8.27 1.19 -13.82
CA TYR A 150 -8.98 1.34 -15.09
C TYR A 150 -9.85 0.12 -15.35
N LEU A 151 -11.08 0.36 -15.83
CA LEU A 151 -12.12 -0.65 -16.02
C LEU A 151 -12.36 -0.85 -17.51
N PHE A 152 -12.55 -2.11 -17.94
CA PHE A 152 -12.72 -2.49 -19.34
C PHE A 152 -13.85 -3.49 -19.52
N ASN A 153 -14.51 -3.44 -20.66
CA ASN A 153 -15.52 -4.41 -21.11
C ASN A 153 -16.75 -4.58 -20.20
N GLY A 154 -16.96 -3.69 -19.25
CA GLY A 154 -18.14 -3.68 -18.39
C GLY A 154 -19.09 -2.56 -18.73
N VAL A 155 -20.30 -2.64 -18.20
CA VAL A 155 -21.24 -1.52 -18.21
C VAL A 155 -21.05 -0.76 -16.91
N PHE A 156 -20.19 0.26 -16.97
CA PHE A 156 -19.89 1.11 -15.83
C PHE A 156 -20.57 2.47 -16.02
N THR A 157 -21.12 3.00 -14.94
CA THR A 157 -21.75 4.32 -14.91
C THR A 157 -21.30 5.07 -13.68
N SER A 158 -21.51 6.38 -13.62
CA SER A 158 -21.23 7.18 -12.43
C SER A 158 -22.03 6.72 -11.18
N TYR A 159 -23.09 5.95 -11.37
CA TYR A 159 -23.88 5.34 -10.28
C TYR A 159 -23.37 3.95 -9.87
N SER A 160 -22.48 3.35 -10.65
CA SER A 160 -21.89 2.06 -10.31
C SER A 160 -21.09 2.18 -9.02
N ARG A 161 -21.24 1.17 -8.16
CA ARG A 161 -20.50 1.06 -6.91
C ARG A 161 -19.65 -0.18 -6.99
N ILE A 162 -18.36 0.03 -6.86
CA ILE A 162 -17.35 -1.02 -6.95
C ILE A 162 -16.85 -1.35 -5.56
N THR A 163 -16.75 -2.62 -5.26
CA THR A 163 -16.08 -3.15 -4.07
C THR A 163 -14.73 -3.71 -4.47
N VAL A 164 -13.69 -3.31 -3.76
CA VAL A 164 -12.32 -3.76 -4.00
C VAL A 164 -11.75 -4.37 -2.72
N MET A 165 -11.19 -5.56 -2.83
CA MET A 165 -10.43 -6.20 -1.75
C MET A 165 -8.95 -6.04 -2.04
N CYS A 166 -8.26 -5.33 -1.17
CA CYS A 166 -6.84 -5.00 -1.33
C CYS A 166 -6.04 -5.31 -0.07
N ALA A 167 -4.76 -5.58 -0.26
CA ALA A 167 -3.78 -5.60 0.82
C ALA A 167 -3.15 -4.22 0.98
N PHE A 168 -3.16 -3.69 2.20
CA PHE A 168 -2.57 -2.41 2.53
C PHE A 168 -1.50 -2.56 3.60
N SER A 169 -0.42 -1.79 3.47
CA SER A 169 0.59 -1.58 4.51
C SER A 169 0.58 -0.14 5.04
N ASP A 170 -0.35 0.69 4.55
CA ASP A 170 -0.46 2.08 4.99
C ASP A 170 -0.98 2.15 6.42
N THR A 171 -0.25 2.89 7.24
CA THR A 171 -0.53 3.10 8.67
C THR A 171 -1.00 4.51 8.97
N SER A 172 -1.03 5.41 7.98
CA SER A 172 -1.32 6.84 8.16
C SER A 172 -2.66 7.13 8.83
N SER A 173 -3.64 6.24 8.66
CA SER A 173 -4.97 6.34 9.27
C SER A 173 -5.13 5.57 10.59
N LEU A 174 -4.10 4.83 11.02
CA LEU A 174 -4.16 4.01 12.23
C LEU A 174 -3.87 4.84 13.47
N LYS A 175 -4.64 4.54 14.52
CA LYS A 175 -4.37 5.02 15.88
C LYS A 175 -3.35 4.11 16.55
N ASP A 176 -2.78 4.59 17.67
CA ASP A 176 -1.78 3.85 18.42
C ASP A 176 -2.29 2.49 18.92
N ASP A 177 -3.58 2.39 19.28
CA ASP A 177 -4.22 1.16 19.75
C ASP A 177 -4.57 0.17 18.61
N ASP A 178 -4.49 0.60 17.36
CA ASP A 178 -4.83 -0.25 16.22
C ASP A 178 -3.74 -1.31 16.00
N VAL A 179 -4.16 -2.47 15.48
CA VAL A 179 -3.23 -3.54 15.11
C VAL A 179 -2.42 -3.10 13.89
N TYR A 180 -1.09 -3.19 14.01
CA TYR A 180 -0.18 -2.84 12.93
C TYR A 180 -0.34 -3.82 11.74
N PRO A 181 -0.45 -3.34 10.49
CA PRO A 181 -0.73 -4.17 9.33
C PRO A 181 0.52 -4.91 8.84
N THR A 182 0.88 -5.94 9.56
CA THR A 182 1.99 -6.85 9.25
C THR A 182 1.68 -8.27 9.70
N VAL A 183 2.62 -9.18 9.53
CA VAL A 183 2.55 -10.55 10.05
C VAL A 183 3.46 -10.68 11.28
N ASP A 184 3.00 -11.42 12.27
CA ASP A 184 3.71 -11.54 13.56
C ASP A 184 5.16 -12.01 13.40
N ASP A 185 5.42 -12.91 12.45
CA ASP A 185 6.76 -13.44 12.18
C ASP A 185 7.74 -12.38 11.63
N LEU A 186 7.24 -11.29 11.06
CA LEU A 186 8.07 -10.21 10.52
C LEU A 186 8.42 -9.14 11.54
N ILE A 187 7.70 -9.04 12.65
CA ILE A 187 7.86 -7.95 13.63
C ILE A 187 9.32 -7.80 14.08
N PRO A 188 10.04 -8.86 14.48
CA PRO A 188 11.44 -8.71 14.88
C PRO A 188 12.33 -8.16 13.77
N SER A 189 12.14 -8.63 12.53
CA SER A 189 12.92 -8.19 11.37
C SER A 189 12.61 -6.74 10.98
N ILE A 190 11.35 -6.30 11.12
CA ILE A 190 10.95 -4.91 10.89
C ILE A 190 11.62 -3.99 11.91
N LEU A 191 11.61 -4.37 13.19
CA LEU A 191 12.26 -3.58 14.24
C LEU A 191 13.79 -3.52 14.06
N ASP A 192 14.42 -4.62 13.64
CA ASP A 192 15.85 -4.66 13.34
C ASP A 192 16.22 -3.75 12.15
N GLU A 193 15.40 -3.74 11.10
CA GLU A 193 15.64 -2.87 9.94
C GLU A 193 15.32 -1.41 10.23
N ALA A 194 14.24 -1.12 10.98
CA ALA A 194 13.90 0.21 11.43
C ALA A 194 15.02 0.81 12.31
N GLU A 195 15.60 0.02 13.22
CA GLU A 195 16.75 0.44 14.02
C GLU A 195 17.96 0.77 13.14
N LYS A 196 18.27 -0.03 12.13
CA LYS A 196 19.36 0.26 11.20
C LYS A 196 19.12 1.54 10.40
N ILE A 197 17.88 1.79 9.94
CA ILE A 197 17.51 3.02 9.24
C ILE A 197 17.75 4.22 10.15
N GLY A 198 17.25 4.17 11.39
CA GLY A 198 17.43 5.25 12.35
C GLY A 198 18.89 5.51 12.69
N ARG A 199 19.68 4.48 12.98
CA ARG A 199 21.12 4.63 13.28
C ARG A 199 21.90 5.25 12.12
N ARG A 200 21.57 4.92 10.87
CA ARG A 200 22.21 5.56 9.68
C ARG A 200 21.88 7.04 9.57
N GLN A 201 20.64 7.45 9.92
CA GLN A 201 20.25 8.85 9.88
C GLN A 201 20.96 9.67 10.97
N PHE A 202 21.06 9.14 12.18
CA PHE A 202 21.83 9.81 13.25
C PHE A 202 23.32 9.98 12.88
N THR A 203 23.97 8.92 12.38
CA THR A 203 25.38 9.03 11.96
C THR A 203 25.60 10.00 10.81
N SER A 204 24.65 10.16 9.89
CA SER A 204 24.79 11.13 8.79
C SER A 204 24.61 12.57 9.26
N THR A 205 23.80 12.81 10.28
CA THR A 205 23.58 14.15 10.83
C THR A 205 24.79 14.61 11.66
N ASP A 206 25.39 13.72 12.44
CA ASP A 206 26.61 14.01 13.22
C ASP A 206 27.82 14.30 12.32
N LEU A 207 27.93 13.66 11.15
CA LEU A 207 29.01 13.92 10.20
C LEU A 207 28.87 15.27 9.47
N GLN A 208 27.70 15.88 9.44
CA GLN A 208 27.50 17.22 8.87
C GLN A 208 27.89 18.35 9.82
N ASP A 209 27.88 18.12 11.12
CA ASP A 209 28.18 19.16 12.12
C ASP A 209 29.70 19.30 12.40
N ASP A 210 30.52 18.29 12.10
CA ASP A 210 31.98 18.30 12.28
C ASP A 210 32.75 18.98 11.12
N GLY A 211 32.05 19.55 10.12
CA GLY A 211 32.64 20.13 8.92
C GLY A 211 33.04 21.62 9.00
N ILE A 212 32.81 22.33 10.11
CA ILE A 212 33.16 23.75 10.26
C ILE A 212 34.29 23.92 11.25
N PRO A 213 35.54 24.22 10.78
CA PRO A 213 36.60 24.59 11.70
C PRO A 213 36.26 25.93 12.36
N LYS A 214 35.99 25.89 13.65
CA LYS A 214 35.91 27.11 14.47
C LYS A 214 37.29 27.78 14.43
N LYS A 215 37.37 28.94 13.76
CA LYS A 215 38.48 29.87 13.88
C LYS A 215 38.38 30.70 15.14
#